data_c314036c9dbe7fa3da35765e4ab7b888
#
_entry.id   c314036c9dbe7fa3da35765e4ab7b888
#
_cell.length_a   1.000
_cell.length_b   1.000
_cell.length_c   1.000
_cell.angle_alpha   90.00
_cell.angle_beta   90.00
_cell.angle_gamma   90.00
#
_symmetry.space_group_name_H-M   'P 1'
#
loop_
_entity.id
_entity.type
_entity.pdbx_description
1 polymer ?
#
loop_
_entity_poly.entity_id
_entity_poly.type
_entity_poly.pdbx_seq_one_letter_code
_entity_poly.pdbx_strand_id
1 'polypeptide(L)'
;MPDASPRPTYPPKSAAARVLSKAVARAAERLGVSRSLLAKILGVSPPTITRLYSGDYLLEQGRKEWELALLFVRALRSLDFIVGDEPTAREWLDGENRALNGRPLELIRNTEGLVRVVHYLGASPGLS
;
A
#
# COMPACT_ATOMS: atom_id res chain seq x y z
N MET A 1 -9.78 -16.13 39.38
CA MET A 1 -10.85 -16.60 38.48
C MET A 1 -10.58 -16.12 37.08
N PRO A 2 -10.57 -17.02 36.13
CA PRO A 2 -10.49 -16.57 34.75
C PRO A 2 -11.72 -15.77 34.40
N ASP A 3 -11.52 -14.68 33.69
CA ASP A 3 -12.58 -13.83 33.23
C ASP A 3 -13.43 -14.61 32.21
N ALA A 4 -14.69 -14.82 32.52
CA ALA A 4 -15.62 -15.53 31.65
C ALA A 4 -16.25 -14.62 30.59
N SER A 5 -15.96 -13.33 30.62
CA SER A 5 -16.48 -12.37 29.62
C SER A 5 -15.90 -12.65 28.24
N PRO A 6 -16.74 -12.65 27.19
CA PRO A 6 -16.20 -12.81 25.85
C PRO A 6 -15.27 -11.64 25.52
N ARG A 7 -14.07 -11.97 25.10
CA ARG A 7 -13.12 -10.95 24.65
C ARG A 7 -13.52 -10.43 23.29
N PRO A 8 -13.25 -9.13 23.01
CA PRO A 8 -13.44 -8.63 21.66
C PRO A 8 -12.65 -9.49 20.68
N THR A 9 -13.28 -9.86 19.57
CA THR A 9 -12.64 -10.65 18.51
C THR A 9 -11.80 -9.74 17.62
N TYR A 10 -10.65 -9.31 18.12
CA TYR A 10 -9.66 -8.66 17.29
C TYR A 10 -8.70 -9.73 16.75
N PRO A 11 -8.31 -9.65 15.47
CA PRO A 11 -7.30 -10.57 14.97
C PRO A 11 -5.99 -10.39 15.75
N PRO A 12 -5.26 -11.48 16.04
CA PRO A 12 -3.94 -11.36 16.65
C PRO A 12 -3.05 -10.43 15.81
N LYS A 13 -2.10 -9.76 16.47
CA LYS A 13 -1.15 -8.88 15.76
C LYS A 13 -0.48 -9.59 14.59
N SER A 14 -0.09 -10.86 14.78
CA SER A 14 0.53 -11.66 13.72
C SER A 14 -0.39 -11.89 12.53
N ALA A 15 -1.71 -12.03 12.76
CA ALA A 15 -2.68 -12.20 11.69
C ALA A 15 -2.84 -10.91 10.88
N ALA A 16 -2.95 -9.77 11.57
CA ALA A 16 -3.02 -8.46 10.90
C ALA A 16 -1.74 -8.20 10.10
N ALA A 17 -0.59 -8.54 10.64
CA ALA A 17 0.70 -8.38 9.98
C ALA A 17 0.77 -9.23 8.71
N ARG A 18 0.31 -10.48 8.76
CA ARG A 18 0.29 -11.36 7.58
C ARG A 18 -0.64 -10.83 6.50
N VAL A 19 -1.83 -10.38 6.91
CA VAL A 19 -2.82 -9.86 5.96
C VAL A 19 -2.28 -8.62 5.25
N LEU A 20 -1.74 -7.66 5.98
CA LEU A 20 -1.21 -6.44 5.39
C LEU A 20 0.03 -6.73 4.52
N SER A 21 0.94 -7.55 5.00
CA SER A 21 2.14 -7.92 4.24
C SER A 21 1.80 -8.56 2.89
N LYS A 22 0.82 -9.47 2.89
CA LYS A 22 0.32 -10.08 1.66
C LYS A 22 -0.35 -9.07 0.75
N ALA A 23 -1.18 -8.20 1.31
CA ALA A 23 -1.91 -7.20 0.54
C ALA A 23 -0.93 -6.26 -0.17
N VAL A 24 0.13 -5.82 0.51
CA VAL A 24 1.16 -4.96 -0.06
C VAL A 24 1.86 -5.66 -1.23
N ALA A 25 2.32 -6.89 -1.01
CA ALA A 25 3.04 -7.64 -2.05
C ALA A 25 2.17 -7.87 -3.29
N ARG A 26 0.92 -8.28 -3.07
CA ARG A 26 -0.02 -8.54 -4.17
C ARG A 26 -0.37 -7.27 -4.94
N ALA A 27 -0.64 -6.18 -4.23
CA ALA A 27 -0.97 -4.91 -4.86
C ALA A 27 0.20 -4.41 -5.72
N ALA A 28 1.41 -4.50 -5.20
CA ALA A 28 2.61 -4.10 -5.94
C ALA A 28 2.79 -4.93 -7.20
N GLU A 29 2.64 -6.24 -7.12
CA GLU A 29 2.76 -7.13 -8.28
C GLU A 29 1.70 -6.84 -9.33
N ARG A 30 0.44 -6.72 -8.89
CA ARG A 30 -0.68 -6.49 -9.82
C ARG A 30 -0.53 -5.19 -10.59
N LEU A 31 -0.04 -4.15 -9.95
CA LEU A 31 -0.01 -2.81 -10.56
C LEU A 31 1.38 -2.41 -11.07
N GLY A 32 2.29 -3.36 -11.13
CA GLY A 32 3.60 -3.11 -11.74
C GLY A 32 4.54 -2.25 -10.91
N VAL A 33 4.34 -2.20 -9.59
CA VAL A 33 5.26 -1.53 -8.67
C VAL A 33 6.43 -2.48 -8.40
N SER A 34 7.63 -2.07 -8.79
CA SER A 34 8.82 -2.91 -8.61
C SER A 34 9.17 -3.07 -7.13
N ARG A 35 9.91 -4.14 -6.83
CA ARG A 35 10.38 -4.35 -5.46
C ARG A 35 11.28 -3.21 -4.98
N SER A 36 12.11 -2.69 -5.88
CA SER A 36 12.97 -1.53 -5.59
C SER A 36 12.15 -0.30 -5.21
N LEU A 37 11.08 -0.02 -5.97
CA LEU A 37 10.19 1.09 -5.67
C LEU A 37 9.43 0.85 -4.37
N LEU A 38 8.94 -0.36 -4.15
CA LEU A 38 8.23 -0.71 -2.92
C LEU A 38 9.12 -0.52 -1.68
N ALA A 39 10.40 -0.86 -1.78
CA ALA A 39 11.36 -0.61 -0.69
C ALA A 39 11.42 0.88 -0.35
N LYS A 40 11.44 1.74 -1.36
CA LYS A 40 11.43 3.20 -1.17
C LYS A 40 10.12 3.69 -0.56
N ILE A 41 8.99 3.17 -1.05
CA ILE A 41 7.66 3.55 -0.55
C ILE A 41 7.55 3.22 0.94
N LEU A 42 7.96 2.02 1.34
CA LEU A 42 7.86 1.58 2.73
C LEU A 42 9.00 2.08 3.61
N GLY A 43 10.07 2.60 3.03
CA GLY A 43 11.23 3.05 3.78
C GLY A 43 12.02 1.90 4.40
N VAL A 44 12.08 0.76 3.72
CA VAL A 44 12.83 -0.42 4.18
C VAL A 44 13.91 -0.79 3.16
N SER A 45 14.82 -1.67 3.56
CA SER A 45 15.92 -2.10 2.68
C SER A 45 15.41 -3.09 1.63
N PRO A 46 16.09 -3.18 0.46
CA PRO A 46 15.77 -4.20 -0.54
C PRO A 46 15.78 -5.64 0.00
N PRO A 47 16.74 -6.07 0.85
CA PRO A 47 16.66 -7.40 1.45
C PRO A 47 15.41 -7.62 2.30
N THR A 48 14.91 -6.58 2.98
CA THR A 48 13.66 -6.66 3.74
C THR A 48 12.48 -6.92 2.82
N ILE A 49 12.43 -6.27 1.66
CA ILE A 49 11.40 -6.52 0.66
C ILE A 49 11.44 -7.97 0.15
N THR A 50 12.63 -8.47 -0.14
CA THR A 50 12.80 -9.87 -0.56
C THR A 50 12.21 -10.82 0.48
N ARG A 51 12.47 -10.57 1.76
CA ARG A 51 11.93 -11.38 2.85
C ARG A 51 10.42 -11.19 3.03
N LEU A 52 9.91 -9.99 2.75
CA LEU A 52 8.48 -9.74 2.78
C LEU A 52 7.77 -10.63 1.75
N TYR A 53 8.29 -10.71 0.54
CA TYR A 53 7.72 -11.52 -0.52
C TYR A 53 7.82 -13.02 -0.24
N SER A 54 8.89 -13.45 0.43
CA SER A 54 9.06 -14.88 0.79
C SER A 54 8.30 -15.29 2.04
N GLY A 55 7.74 -14.33 2.77
CA GLY A 55 7.04 -14.63 4.02
C GLY A 55 7.93 -14.66 5.25
N ASP A 56 9.23 -14.38 5.09
CA ASP A 56 10.20 -14.40 6.20
C ASP A 56 10.25 -13.09 6.98
N TYR A 57 9.55 -12.08 6.53
CA TYR A 57 9.43 -10.80 7.21
C TYR A 57 7.98 -10.34 7.15
N LEU A 58 7.47 -9.93 8.31
CA LEU A 58 6.14 -9.36 8.43
C LEU A 58 6.22 -7.92 8.89
N LEU A 59 5.36 -7.07 8.32
CA LEU A 59 5.23 -5.68 8.76
C LEU A 59 4.76 -5.64 10.21
N GLU A 60 5.34 -4.74 11.00
CA GLU A 60 5.02 -4.61 12.42
C GLU A 60 4.18 -3.37 12.70
N GLN A 61 3.10 -3.56 13.47
CA GLN A 61 2.33 -2.43 14.00
C GLN A 61 3.21 -1.58 14.90
N GLY A 62 3.01 -0.27 14.86
CA GLY A 62 3.80 0.66 15.65
C GLY A 62 5.06 1.15 14.95
N ARG A 63 5.43 0.54 13.85
CA ARG A 63 6.53 1.00 13.01
C ARG A 63 6.01 1.89 11.89
N LYS A 64 6.88 2.79 11.43
CA LYS A 64 6.56 3.73 10.36
C LYS A 64 6.15 3.03 9.07
N GLU A 65 6.81 1.92 8.76
CA GLU A 65 6.52 1.12 7.57
C GLU A 65 5.08 0.56 7.57
N TRP A 66 4.50 0.34 8.74
CA TRP A 66 3.11 -0.09 8.86
C TRP A 66 2.16 0.98 8.31
N GLU A 67 2.35 2.22 8.74
CA GLU A 67 1.54 3.35 8.28
C GLU A 67 1.68 3.56 6.78
N LEU A 68 2.91 3.47 6.28
CA LEU A 68 3.17 3.63 4.85
C LEU A 68 2.54 2.51 4.03
N ALA A 69 2.57 1.29 4.56
CA ALA A 69 1.94 0.13 3.92
C ALA A 69 0.42 0.30 3.83
N LEU A 70 -0.21 0.80 4.90
CA LEU A 70 -1.65 1.08 4.90
C LEU A 70 -2.00 2.14 3.85
N LEU A 71 -1.23 3.21 3.77
CA LEU A 71 -1.44 4.27 2.78
C LEU A 71 -1.28 3.73 1.36
N PHE A 72 -0.27 2.91 1.14
CA PHE A 72 -0.02 2.31 -0.16
C PHE A 72 -1.18 1.44 -0.61
N VAL A 73 -1.61 0.51 0.23
CA VAL A 73 -2.74 -0.38 -0.08
C VAL A 73 -4.02 0.43 -0.31
N ARG A 74 -4.24 1.44 0.53
CA ARG A 74 -5.40 2.32 0.38
C ARG A 74 -5.40 3.05 -0.95
N ALA A 75 -4.26 3.57 -1.37
CA ALA A 75 -4.13 4.25 -2.66
C ALA A 75 -4.47 3.30 -3.81
N LEU A 76 -3.89 2.10 -3.81
CA LEU A 76 -4.09 1.16 -4.91
C LEU A 76 -5.50 0.58 -4.94
N ARG A 77 -6.13 0.38 -3.78
CA ARG A 77 -7.54 -0.04 -3.72
C ARG A 77 -8.47 1.04 -4.24
N SER A 78 -8.21 2.29 -3.88
CA SER A 78 -9.01 3.42 -4.39
C SER A 78 -8.87 3.51 -5.90
N LEU A 79 -7.67 3.37 -6.43
CA LEU A 79 -7.44 3.39 -7.86
C LEU A 79 -8.18 2.26 -8.57
N ASP A 80 -8.05 1.02 -8.06
CA ASP A 80 -8.75 -0.14 -8.59
C ASP A 80 -10.26 0.08 -8.64
N PHE A 81 -10.82 0.62 -7.58
CA PHE A 81 -12.24 0.91 -7.50
C PHE A 81 -12.68 1.94 -8.55
N ILE A 82 -11.87 2.98 -8.76
CA ILE A 82 -12.21 4.07 -9.68
C ILE A 82 -12.13 3.61 -11.14
N VAL A 83 -11.07 2.89 -11.52
CA VAL A 83 -10.82 2.53 -12.93
C VAL A 83 -11.38 1.17 -13.32
N GLY A 84 -11.49 0.24 -12.40
CA GLY A 84 -12.15 -1.05 -12.60
C GLY A 84 -11.32 -2.15 -13.27
N ASP A 85 -10.12 -1.86 -13.79
CA ASP A 85 -9.27 -2.88 -14.39
C ASP A 85 -7.78 -2.58 -14.20
N GLU A 86 -6.95 -3.62 -14.20
CA GLU A 86 -5.53 -3.50 -13.97
C GLU A 86 -4.77 -2.72 -15.06
N PRO A 87 -5.01 -2.97 -16.35
CA PRO A 87 -4.28 -2.22 -17.37
C PRO A 87 -4.48 -0.72 -17.26
N THR A 88 -5.71 -0.28 -17.02
CA THR A 88 -6.02 1.13 -16.84
C THR A 88 -5.35 1.69 -15.58
N ALA A 89 -5.34 0.92 -14.50
CA ALA A 89 -4.67 1.32 -13.25
C ALA A 89 -3.16 1.50 -13.47
N ARG A 90 -2.53 0.57 -14.18
CA ARG A 90 -1.10 0.66 -14.50
C ARG A 90 -0.79 1.88 -15.38
N GLU A 91 -1.62 2.13 -16.38
CA GLU A 91 -1.47 3.31 -17.24
C GLU A 91 -1.58 4.60 -16.44
N TRP A 92 -2.54 4.67 -15.52
CA TRP A 92 -2.73 5.86 -14.68
C TRP A 92 -1.51 6.09 -13.81
N LEU A 93 -0.98 5.05 -13.19
CA LEU A 93 0.21 5.16 -12.33
C LEU A 93 1.44 5.62 -13.12
N ASP A 94 1.58 5.19 -14.35
CA ASP A 94 2.75 5.46 -15.17
C ASP A 94 2.66 6.75 -15.98
N GLY A 95 1.49 7.36 -16.08
CA GLY A 95 1.27 8.55 -16.89
C GLY A 95 1.40 9.85 -16.10
N GLU A 96 1.69 10.93 -16.81
CA GLU A 96 1.72 12.27 -16.22
C GLU A 96 0.31 12.68 -15.78
N ASN A 97 0.21 13.25 -14.60
CA ASN A 97 -1.05 13.73 -14.06
C ASN A 97 -0.93 15.22 -13.73
N ARG A 98 -1.74 16.05 -14.39
CA ARG A 98 -1.68 17.50 -14.22
C ARG A 98 -2.10 17.93 -12.81
N ALA A 99 -3.16 17.33 -12.28
CA ALA A 99 -3.66 17.68 -10.95
C ALA A 99 -2.65 17.37 -9.85
N LEU A 100 -1.88 16.31 -10.04
CA LEU A 100 -0.82 15.92 -9.10
C LEU A 100 0.52 16.57 -9.42
N ASN A 101 0.64 17.18 -10.60
CA ASN A 101 1.86 17.78 -11.10
C ASN A 101 3.02 16.78 -11.14
N GLY A 102 2.75 15.60 -11.71
CA GLY A 102 3.77 14.58 -11.84
C GLY A 102 3.18 13.22 -12.14
N ARG A 103 4.06 12.25 -12.27
CA ARG A 103 3.70 10.87 -12.51
C ARG A 103 3.45 10.17 -11.17
N PRO A 104 2.26 9.55 -10.96
CA PRO A 104 1.97 8.93 -9.66
C PRO A 104 3.04 7.95 -9.17
N LEU A 105 3.61 7.11 -10.05
CA LEU A 105 4.69 6.19 -9.66
C LEU A 105 5.92 6.91 -9.10
N GLU A 106 6.23 8.11 -9.59
CA GLU A 106 7.32 8.90 -9.05
C GLU A 106 6.95 9.56 -7.73
N LEU A 107 5.70 10.04 -7.63
CA LEU A 107 5.23 10.74 -6.43
C LEU A 107 5.18 9.83 -5.20
N ILE A 108 4.74 8.58 -5.37
CA ILE A 108 4.59 7.66 -4.24
C ILE A 108 5.93 7.18 -3.65
N ARG A 109 7.06 7.55 -4.25
CA ARG A 109 8.39 7.19 -3.74
C ARG A 109 8.71 7.80 -2.39
N ASN A 110 8.06 8.91 -2.03
CA ASN A 110 8.23 9.51 -0.72
C ASN A 110 6.88 9.70 -0.04
N THR A 111 6.91 9.89 1.26
CA THR A 111 5.71 9.95 2.09
C THR A 111 4.77 11.10 1.68
N GLU A 112 5.32 12.27 1.42
CA GLU A 112 4.51 13.43 1.02
C GLU A 112 3.74 13.16 -0.27
N GLY A 113 4.42 12.61 -1.29
CA GLY A 113 3.80 12.28 -2.55
C GLY A 113 2.76 11.17 -2.41
N LEU A 114 3.04 10.16 -1.60
CA LEU A 114 2.09 9.09 -1.33
C LEU A 114 0.81 9.63 -0.69
N VAL A 115 0.93 10.50 0.30
CA VAL A 115 -0.23 11.13 0.94
C VAL A 115 -1.02 11.95 -0.07
N ARG A 116 -0.36 12.70 -0.94
CA ARG A 116 -1.03 13.47 -1.99
C ARG A 116 -1.83 12.58 -2.94
N VAL A 117 -1.25 11.46 -3.35
CA VAL A 117 -1.94 10.50 -4.22
C VAL A 117 -3.15 9.89 -3.52
N VAL A 118 -2.99 9.50 -2.25
CA VAL A 118 -4.11 8.97 -1.45
C VAL A 118 -5.25 9.97 -1.37
N HIS A 119 -4.96 11.22 -1.06
CA HIS A 119 -5.97 12.28 -0.97
C HIS A 119 -6.64 12.55 -2.32
N TYR A 120 -5.86 12.60 -3.38
CA TYR A 120 -6.38 12.83 -4.73
C TYR A 120 -7.39 11.73 -5.12
N LEU A 121 -7.02 10.47 -4.92
CA LEU A 121 -7.88 9.34 -5.26
C LEU A 121 -9.12 9.30 -4.36
N GLY A 122 -8.99 9.66 -3.09
CA GLY A 122 -10.13 9.67 -2.16
C GLY A 122 -11.11 10.80 -2.40
N ALA A 123 -10.66 11.90 -2.97
CA ALA A 123 -11.50 13.08 -3.24
C ALA A 123 -12.13 13.07 -4.63
N SER A 124 -11.58 12.29 -5.55
CA SER A 124 -12.04 12.29 -6.95
C SER A 124 -13.19 11.33 -7.16
N PRO A 125 -14.34 11.80 -7.66
CA PRO A 125 -15.42 10.88 -8.04
C PRO A 125 -15.09 10.10 -9.31
N GLY A 126 -14.05 10.50 -10.03
CA GLY A 126 -13.54 9.84 -11.22
C GLY A 126 -12.22 10.46 -11.60
N LEU A 127 -11.42 9.77 -12.41
CA LEU A 127 -10.14 10.27 -12.91
C LEU A 127 -10.38 11.05 -14.19
N SER A 128 -10.08 12.31 -14.14
CA SER A 128 -10.16 13.17 -15.33
C SER A 128 -8.85 13.21 -16.06
#